data_52aa78653f25e9ebf765f4c010935099
#
_entry.id   52aa78653f25e9ebf765f4c010935099
#
_cell.length_a   1.000
_cell.length_b   1.000
_cell.length_c   1.000
_cell.angle_alpha   90.00
_cell.angle_beta   90.00
_cell.angle_gamma   90.00
#
_symmetry.space_group_name_H-M   'P 1'
#
loop_
_entity.id
_entity.type
_entity.pdbx_description
1 polymer ?
#
loop_
_entity_poly.entity_id
_entity_poly.type
_entity_poly.pdbx_seq_one_letter_code
_entity_poly.pdbx_strand_id
1 'polypeptide(L)'
;MAVSFTTIGFGGVIATALALVVAGHPAAAASPDAVPATAQFALKSVSVDLPPDRDRSFPPGPGAEVISSNCVACHSAGMVLTQPALSRAAWDAEVHKMIATYKAPISEADAATIIAYLAQLKVEN
;
A
#
# COMPACT_ATOMS: atom_id res chain seq x y z
N MET A 1 19.44 -61.51 -0.81
CA MET A 1 20.74 -61.09 -0.24
C MET A 1 20.49 -60.51 1.13
N ALA A 2 20.91 -61.23 2.14
CA ALA A 2 20.67 -60.85 3.55
C ALA A 2 21.93 -60.13 4.06
N VAL A 3 21.71 -58.94 4.68
CA VAL A 3 22.77 -58.17 5.30
C VAL A 3 22.67 -58.35 6.82
N SER A 4 23.64 -59.03 7.36
CA SER A 4 23.79 -59.29 8.81
C SER A 4 24.23 -58.02 9.51
N PHE A 5 23.50 -57.61 10.57
CA PHE A 5 23.95 -56.57 11.51
C PHE A 5 24.66 -57.24 12.69
N THR A 6 25.95 -56.95 12.81
CA THR A 6 26.77 -57.37 13.94
C THR A 6 26.63 -56.37 15.10
N THR A 7 26.14 -56.87 16.21
CA THR A 7 26.05 -56.14 17.47
C THR A 7 27.42 -56.11 18.13
N ILE A 8 27.99 -54.94 18.38
CA ILE A 8 29.16 -54.75 19.21
C ILE A 8 28.69 -54.07 20.49
N GLY A 9 28.67 -54.86 21.58
CA GLY A 9 28.49 -54.37 22.90
C GLY A 9 29.85 -53.88 23.46
N PHE A 10 29.82 -52.69 24.01
CA PHE A 10 30.87 -52.28 24.95
C PHE A 10 30.25 -51.53 26.13
N GLY A 11 30.33 -52.18 27.27
CA GLY A 11 30.00 -51.58 28.54
C GLY A 11 31.07 -50.62 28.97
N GLY A 12 30.69 -49.56 29.59
CA GLY A 12 31.57 -48.59 30.21
C GLY A 12 30.75 -47.57 30.97
N VAL A 13 30.41 -47.92 32.21
CA VAL A 13 29.81 -47.00 33.17
C VAL A 13 30.90 -46.01 33.61
N ILE A 14 30.81 -44.78 33.16
CA ILE A 14 31.49 -43.65 33.81
C ILE A 14 30.42 -42.63 34.15
N ALA A 15 29.98 -42.71 35.40
CA ALA A 15 29.13 -41.67 35.97
C ALA A 15 30.00 -40.47 36.37
N THR A 16 30.15 -39.53 35.49
CA THR A 16 30.64 -38.19 35.80
C THR A 16 29.45 -37.30 36.10
N ALA A 17 29.20 -37.10 37.38
CA ALA A 17 28.24 -36.11 37.85
C ALA A 17 28.78 -34.71 37.51
N LEU A 18 28.29 -34.14 36.41
CA LEU A 18 28.49 -32.75 36.07
C LEU A 18 27.46 -31.93 36.85
N ALA A 19 27.89 -31.41 38.01
CA ALA A 19 27.10 -30.44 38.76
C ALA A 19 26.98 -29.16 37.91
N LEU A 20 25.85 -29.00 37.20
CA LEU A 20 25.50 -27.74 36.57
C LEU A 20 25.15 -26.74 37.66
N VAL A 21 26.11 -25.90 38.01
CA VAL A 21 25.84 -24.68 38.77
C VAL A 21 25.06 -23.77 37.85
N VAL A 22 23.74 -23.84 37.91
CA VAL A 22 22.86 -22.83 37.31
C VAL A 22 23.01 -21.58 38.14
N ALA A 23 23.96 -20.73 37.78
CA ALA A 23 24.01 -19.37 38.25
C ALA A 23 22.70 -18.71 37.85
N GLY A 24 21.75 -18.64 38.77
CA GLY A 24 20.50 -17.89 38.58
C GLY A 24 20.86 -16.43 38.35
N HIS A 25 20.86 -16.04 37.10
CA HIS A 25 20.80 -14.62 36.77
C HIS A 25 19.42 -14.17 37.24
N PRO A 26 19.31 -13.19 38.14
CA PRO A 26 18.03 -12.53 38.33
C PRO A 26 17.66 -11.94 36.97
N ALA A 27 16.72 -12.58 36.31
CA ALA A 27 16.01 -11.92 35.20
C ALA A 27 15.40 -10.68 35.83
N ALA A 28 16.07 -9.55 35.66
CA ALA A 28 15.42 -8.28 35.83
C ALA A 28 14.24 -8.32 34.89
N ALA A 29 13.07 -8.57 35.45
CA ALA A 29 11.82 -8.38 34.75
C ALA A 29 11.84 -6.91 34.32
N ALA A 30 12.26 -6.67 33.09
CA ALA A 30 12.00 -5.41 32.44
C ALA A 30 10.47 -5.27 32.50
N SER A 31 10.00 -4.39 33.36
CA SER A 31 8.61 -3.99 33.36
C SER A 31 8.32 -3.60 31.92
N PRO A 32 7.29 -4.19 31.29
CA PRO A 32 6.90 -3.74 29.97
C PRO A 32 6.62 -2.27 30.13
N ASP A 33 7.40 -1.50 29.45
CA ASP A 33 7.51 -0.06 29.41
C ASP A 33 6.28 0.63 29.96
N ALA A 34 6.41 1.17 31.15
CA ALA A 34 5.54 2.24 31.56
C ALA A 34 5.76 3.34 30.51
N VAL A 35 4.91 3.35 29.49
CA VAL A 35 4.76 4.51 28.62
C VAL A 35 4.64 5.70 29.57
N PRO A 36 5.58 6.64 29.54
CA PRO A 36 5.53 7.74 30.49
C PRO A 36 4.17 8.37 30.40
N ALA A 37 3.41 8.33 31.51
CA ALA A 37 2.03 8.81 31.59
C ALA A 37 1.90 10.32 31.28
N THR A 38 2.96 10.94 30.84
CA THR A 38 3.08 12.37 30.54
C THR A 38 3.07 12.72 29.07
N ALA A 39 3.01 11.75 28.14
CA ALA A 39 2.70 12.04 26.76
C ALA A 39 1.18 12.25 26.59
N GLN A 40 0.65 13.28 27.21
CA GLN A 40 -0.69 13.72 26.93
C GLN A 40 -0.73 14.30 25.53
N PHE A 41 -1.18 13.49 24.58
CA PHE A 41 -1.48 13.97 23.24
C PHE A 41 -2.69 14.90 23.33
N ALA A 42 -2.45 16.19 23.34
CA ALA A 42 -3.51 17.19 23.23
C ALA A 42 -3.84 17.39 21.74
N LEU A 43 -4.93 16.81 21.29
CA LEU A 43 -5.46 17.09 19.95
C LEU A 43 -6.14 18.48 19.99
N LYS A 44 -5.59 19.40 19.21
CA LYS A 44 -6.21 20.70 19.01
C LYS A 44 -7.13 20.62 17.80
N SER A 45 -8.42 20.88 18.00
CA SER A 45 -9.35 21.04 16.89
C SER A 45 -8.98 22.26 16.07
N VAL A 46 -8.83 22.07 14.76
CA VAL A 46 -8.67 23.14 13.78
C VAL A 46 -9.84 23.08 12.82
N SER A 47 -10.45 24.22 12.58
CA SER A 47 -11.43 24.38 11.51
C SER A 47 -10.71 24.89 10.27
N VAL A 48 -10.96 24.25 9.13
CA VAL A 48 -10.43 24.65 7.82
C VAL A 48 -11.60 24.85 6.90
N ASP A 49 -11.71 26.05 6.34
CA ASP A 49 -12.66 26.32 5.28
C ASP A 49 -12.14 25.71 3.98
N LEU A 50 -12.77 24.63 3.53
CA LEU A 50 -12.46 24.01 2.27
C LEU A 50 -13.06 24.83 1.12
N PRO A 51 -12.31 25.10 0.05
CA PRO A 51 -12.88 25.74 -1.13
C PRO A 51 -14.02 24.88 -1.67
N PRO A 52 -15.11 25.50 -2.18
CA PRO A 52 -16.23 24.76 -2.75
C PRO A 52 -15.74 23.95 -3.96
N ASP A 53 -16.01 22.64 -3.91
CA ASP A 53 -15.58 21.69 -4.96
C ASP A 53 -16.40 21.77 -6.24
N ARG A 54 -17.38 22.70 -6.30
CA ARG A 54 -18.33 22.83 -7.42
C ARG A 54 -17.72 23.24 -8.75
N ASP A 55 -16.50 23.76 -8.76
CA ASP A 55 -15.85 24.25 -9.97
C ASP A 55 -14.84 23.24 -10.54
N ARG A 56 -14.74 22.05 -9.93
CA ARG A 56 -13.82 21.02 -10.39
C ARG A 56 -14.55 19.91 -11.15
N SER A 57 -15.14 20.31 -12.27
CA SER A 57 -15.57 19.39 -13.32
C SER A 57 -14.50 19.31 -14.41
N PHE A 58 -14.55 18.25 -15.18
CA PHE A 58 -13.73 18.20 -16.38
C PHE A 58 -14.16 19.30 -17.36
N PRO A 59 -13.23 20.05 -17.98
CA PRO A 59 -13.54 21.06 -18.98
C PRO A 59 -14.40 20.49 -20.13
N PRO A 60 -15.34 21.26 -20.70
CA PRO A 60 -16.14 20.78 -21.80
C PRO A 60 -15.27 20.50 -23.02
N GLY A 61 -15.61 19.46 -23.76
CA GLY A 61 -14.90 19.07 -24.99
C GLY A 61 -15.21 17.63 -25.39
N PRO A 62 -14.70 17.19 -26.56
CA PRO A 62 -14.89 15.81 -27.00
C PRO A 62 -14.36 14.79 -25.97
N GLY A 63 -15.23 13.93 -25.46
CA GLY A 63 -14.89 12.94 -24.42
C GLY A 63 -15.09 13.40 -22.98
N ALA A 64 -15.46 14.66 -22.70
CA ALA A 64 -15.69 15.19 -21.36
C ALA A 64 -16.77 14.43 -20.59
N GLU A 65 -17.83 13.99 -21.25
CA GLU A 65 -18.88 13.19 -20.64
C GLU A 65 -18.39 11.78 -20.31
N VAL A 66 -17.62 11.17 -21.21
CA VAL A 66 -17.07 9.82 -21.02
C VAL A 66 -16.11 9.80 -19.83
N ILE A 67 -15.17 10.75 -19.74
CA ILE A 67 -14.27 10.82 -18.60
C ILE A 67 -15.02 11.13 -17.31
N SER A 68 -16.02 12.01 -17.33
CA SER A 68 -16.82 12.34 -16.16
C SER A 68 -17.56 11.12 -15.62
N SER A 69 -18.24 10.36 -16.48
CA SER A 69 -19.01 9.19 -16.06
C SER A 69 -18.15 8.05 -15.52
N ASN A 70 -16.93 7.90 -16.02
CA ASN A 70 -16.03 6.82 -15.61
C ASN A 70 -15.13 7.19 -14.43
N CYS A 71 -14.52 8.39 -14.44
CA CYS A 71 -13.49 8.75 -13.47
C CYS A 71 -14.03 9.27 -12.15
N VAL A 72 -15.11 10.08 -12.16
CA VAL A 72 -15.62 10.68 -10.89
C VAL A 72 -16.39 9.70 -10.01
N ALA A 73 -16.57 8.48 -10.45
CA ALA A 73 -17.15 7.42 -9.61
C ALA A 73 -16.25 7.05 -8.40
N CYS A 74 -14.94 7.24 -8.51
CA CYS A 74 -13.98 6.83 -7.50
C CYS A 74 -13.17 8.00 -6.91
N HIS A 75 -12.96 9.08 -7.63
CA HIS A 75 -12.20 10.25 -7.20
C HIS A 75 -12.68 11.53 -7.92
N SER A 76 -12.30 12.69 -7.40
CA SER A 76 -12.73 13.97 -7.99
C SER A 76 -12.03 14.28 -9.31
N ALA A 77 -12.68 15.05 -10.18
CA ALA A 77 -12.05 15.58 -11.38
C ALA A 77 -10.79 16.38 -11.04
N GLY A 78 -10.79 17.13 -9.94
CA GLY A 78 -9.64 17.89 -9.45
C GLY A 78 -8.40 17.03 -9.25
N MET A 79 -8.54 15.80 -8.79
CA MET A 79 -7.43 14.88 -8.62
C MET A 79 -6.71 14.56 -9.94
N VAL A 80 -7.45 14.48 -11.02
CA VAL A 80 -6.91 14.27 -12.37
C VAL A 80 -6.36 15.58 -12.94
N LEU A 81 -7.10 16.67 -12.79
CA LEU A 81 -6.75 17.98 -13.37
C LEU A 81 -5.51 18.61 -12.75
N THR A 82 -5.15 18.25 -11.52
CA THR A 82 -3.94 18.74 -10.83
C THR A 82 -2.69 17.91 -11.14
N GLN A 83 -2.81 16.83 -11.91
CA GLN A 83 -1.63 16.07 -12.33
C GLN A 83 -0.73 16.93 -13.24
N PRO A 84 0.59 16.67 -13.26
CA PRO A 84 1.47 17.33 -14.23
C PRO A 84 1.06 17.02 -15.67
N ALA A 85 1.56 17.79 -16.62
CA ALA A 85 1.36 17.52 -18.02
C ALA A 85 2.00 16.19 -18.42
N LEU A 86 1.19 15.17 -18.62
CA LEU A 86 1.63 13.85 -19.04
C LEU A 86 1.52 13.68 -20.55
N SER A 87 2.42 12.91 -21.12
CA SER A 87 2.32 12.49 -22.51
C SER A 87 1.12 11.56 -22.73
N ARG A 88 0.66 11.43 -23.97
CA ARG A 88 -0.41 10.48 -24.32
C ARG A 88 -0.07 9.04 -23.85
N ALA A 89 1.19 8.61 -24.00
CA ALA A 89 1.62 7.28 -23.56
C ALA A 89 1.58 7.13 -22.03
N ALA A 90 1.89 8.19 -21.30
CA ALA A 90 1.78 8.17 -19.83
C ALA A 90 0.32 8.14 -19.37
N TRP A 91 -0.57 8.88 -20.03
CA TRP A 91 -2.01 8.79 -19.79
C TRP A 91 -2.58 7.41 -20.12
N ASP A 92 -2.12 6.80 -21.21
CA ASP A 92 -2.47 5.43 -21.57
C ASP A 92 -2.11 4.45 -20.45
N ALA A 93 -0.89 4.52 -19.96
CA ALA A 93 -0.44 3.69 -18.85
C ALA A 93 -1.25 3.90 -17.56
N GLU A 94 -1.61 5.15 -17.22
CA GLU A 94 -2.42 5.46 -16.04
C GLU A 94 -3.85 4.93 -16.18
N VAL A 95 -4.51 5.11 -17.31
CA VAL A 95 -5.87 4.62 -17.54
C VAL A 95 -5.90 3.09 -17.47
N HIS A 96 -4.96 2.42 -18.12
CA HIS A 96 -4.88 0.97 -18.08
C HIS A 96 -4.50 0.44 -16.68
N LYS A 97 -3.74 1.19 -15.89
CA LYS A 97 -3.50 0.87 -14.48
C LYS A 97 -4.80 0.93 -13.67
N MET A 98 -5.68 1.91 -13.89
CA MET A 98 -6.99 1.94 -13.23
C MET A 98 -7.82 0.69 -13.57
N ILE A 99 -7.81 0.26 -14.83
CA ILE A 99 -8.52 -0.95 -15.27
C ILE A 99 -7.88 -2.22 -14.68
N ALA A 100 -6.58 -2.40 -14.89
CA ALA A 100 -5.91 -3.65 -14.57
C ALA A 100 -5.69 -3.85 -13.06
N THR A 101 -5.26 -2.81 -12.36
CA THR A 101 -4.89 -2.88 -10.94
C THR A 101 -6.07 -2.56 -10.03
N TYR A 102 -6.76 -1.46 -10.29
CA TYR A 102 -7.85 -0.97 -9.44
C TYR A 102 -9.23 -1.47 -9.88
N LYS A 103 -9.29 -2.23 -10.99
CA LYS A 103 -10.51 -2.87 -11.50
C LYS A 103 -11.61 -1.87 -11.85
N ALA A 104 -11.23 -0.69 -12.32
CA ALA A 104 -12.18 0.28 -12.82
C ALA A 104 -12.98 -0.31 -13.99
N PRO A 105 -14.32 -0.23 -13.99
CA PRO A 105 -15.17 -0.83 -15.01
C PRO A 105 -15.23 0.02 -16.28
N ILE A 106 -14.09 0.31 -16.88
CA ILE A 106 -13.93 1.14 -18.07
C ILE A 106 -13.80 0.24 -19.28
N SER A 107 -14.62 0.44 -20.30
CA SER A 107 -14.51 -0.28 -21.57
C SER A 107 -13.28 0.18 -22.35
N GLU A 108 -12.76 -0.67 -23.26
CA GLU A 108 -11.65 -0.29 -24.14
C GLU A 108 -11.99 0.92 -25.03
N ALA A 109 -13.24 1.06 -25.47
CA ALA A 109 -13.70 2.20 -26.26
C ALA A 109 -13.69 3.49 -25.44
N ASP A 110 -14.13 3.40 -24.17
CA ASP A 110 -14.10 4.54 -23.25
C ASP A 110 -12.66 4.89 -22.87
N ALA A 111 -11.80 3.89 -22.63
CA ALA A 111 -10.39 4.10 -22.34
C ALA A 111 -9.70 4.89 -23.46
N ALA A 112 -9.90 4.51 -24.71
CA ALA A 112 -9.36 5.22 -25.86
C ALA A 112 -9.84 6.69 -25.93
N THR A 113 -11.11 6.93 -25.62
CA THR A 113 -11.72 8.27 -25.57
C THR A 113 -11.15 9.11 -24.43
N ILE A 114 -11.05 8.52 -23.23
CA ILE A 114 -10.48 9.16 -22.03
C ILE A 114 -9.02 9.55 -22.27
N ILE A 115 -8.21 8.65 -22.81
CA ILE A 115 -6.80 8.91 -23.12
C ILE A 115 -6.65 10.05 -24.14
N ALA A 116 -7.50 10.06 -25.17
CA ALA A 116 -7.50 11.13 -26.15
C ALA A 116 -7.85 12.48 -25.51
N TYR A 117 -8.88 12.52 -24.67
CA TYR A 117 -9.30 13.70 -23.94
C TYR A 117 -8.18 14.23 -23.01
N LEU A 118 -7.62 13.37 -22.17
CA LEU A 118 -6.57 13.74 -21.22
C LEU A 118 -5.30 14.26 -21.90
N ALA A 119 -4.93 13.68 -23.04
CA ALA A 119 -3.79 14.11 -23.81
C ALA A 119 -3.97 15.51 -24.41
N GLN A 120 -5.20 15.95 -24.64
CA GLN A 120 -5.52 17.28 -25.17
C GLN A 120 -5.58 18.35 -24.07
N LEU A 121 -6.09 18.02 -22.88
CA LEU A 121 -6.28 18.96 -21.77
C LEU A 121 -5.01 19.72 -21.36
N LYS A 122 -3.85 19.17 -21.56
CA LYS A 122 -2.57 19.72 -21.08
C LYS A 122 -1.78 20.47 -22.16
N VAL A 123 -2.32 20.57 -23.36
CA VAL A 123 -1.69 21.33 -24.46
C VAL A 123 -2.10 22.81 -24.43
N GLU A 124 -3.16 23.15 -23.69
CA GLU A 124 -3.74 24.50 -23.66
C GLU A 124 -3.31 25.36 -22.45
N ASN A 125 -2.31 24.92 -21.66
CA ASN A 125 -1.80 25.71 -20.52
C ASN A 125 -0.36 26.15 -20.75
#